data_7916a9654e04d7e3773b2fb264c7f4e0
#
_entry.id   7916a9654e04d7e3773b2fb264c7f4e0
#
_cell.length_a   1.000
_cell.length_b   1.000
_cell.length_c   1.000
_cell.angle_alpha   90.00
_cell.angle_beta   90.00
_cell.angle_gamma   90.00
#
_symmetry.space_group_name_H-M   'P 1'
#
loop_
_entity.id
_entity.type
_entity.pdbx_description
1 polymer ?
#
loop_
_entity_poly.entity_id
_entity_poly.type
_entity_poly.pdbx_seq_one_letter_code
_entity_poly.pdbx_strand_id
1 'polypeptide(L)'
;MSPAGWGHHPLAGESAATRGSAQPVPAPGLVIVDKPAGMTSHDVVGRCRRLFGTRKVGHAGTLDPMATGVLVIGIERATKILGLITGTDKSYAATIRLGQTTSTEDAEGEVLRTVPAEQVTDEQIAAAVSALRGNIDQVPSAVSAIKVAGERSYKLAREGRAVELPARPVRIERFDVLAVRRHDGFADVDVVVDCSSGTYIRALARDVGDALGVGGHLTALRRTAVGRYGLDEARTLDDLAEQARLSYSLDEACLLGFPRRDLTESQVIDTGHGRSLEPAGISGIYAATAADGRVIALLEDGATRTKPVVVLRPATL
;
A
#
# COMPACT_ATOMS: atom_id res chain seq x y z
N MET A 1 19.77 -20.98 83.61
CA MET A 1 18.88 -20.06 82.92
C MET A 1 19.56 -19.70 81.62
N SER A 2 19.25 -20.46 80.58
CA SER A 2 19.84 -20.24 79.20
C SER A 2 18.87 -19.51 78.31
N PRO A 3 19.38 -18.68 77.40
CA PRO A 3 18.55 -18.18 76.30
C PRO A 3 18.67 -19.03 75.01
N ALA A 4 17.59 -19.09 74.30
CA ALA A 4 17.31 -19.91 73.15
C ALA A 4 18.13 -19.53 71.94
N GLY A 5 18.50 -20.56 71.12
CA GLY A 5 19.17 -20.43 69.83
C GLY A 5 18.23 -20.03 68.75
N TRP A 6 18.70 -19.18 67.84
CA TRP A 6 18.06 -18.78 66.58
C TRP A 6 18.59 -19.68 65.47
N GLY A 7 17.72 -20.48 64.88
CA GLY A 7 18.03 -21.27 63.70
C GLY A 7 18.05 -20.39 62.41
N HIS A 8 19.14 -20.48 61.69
CA HIS A 8 19.24 -19.93 60.32
C HIS A 8 18.51 -20.86 59.35
N HIS A 9 17.46 -20.35 58.70
CA HIS A 9 16.92 -20.94 57.48
C HIS A 9 17.76 -20.49 56.27
N PRO A 10 18.18 -21.37 55.36
CA PRO A 10 18.79 -20.98 54.09
C PRO A 10 17.70 -20.47 53.16
N LEU A 11 17.91 -19.28 52.59
CA LEU A 11 17.09 -18.69 51.53
C LEU A 11 17.14 -19.60 50.31
N ALA A 12 15.99 -20.03 49.85
CA ALA A 12 15.80 -20.79 48.62
C ALA A 12 16.23 -19.99 47.40
N GLY A 13 16.85 -20.70 46.46
CA GLY A 13 17.51 -20.19 45.30
C GLY A 13 16.65 -19.31 44.39
N GLU A 14 17.31 -18.30 43.88
CA GLU A 14 16.82 -17.51 42.74
C GLU A 14 16.54 -18.43 41.56
N SER A 15 15.27 -18.48 41.16
CA SER A 15 14.84 -19.06 39.91
C SER A 15 15.45 -18.26 38.75
N ALA A 16 16.43 -18.86 38.09
CA ALA A 16 16.95 -18.32 36.84
C ALA A 16 15.79 -18.17 35.83
N ALA A 17 15.40 -16.93 35.56
CA ALA A 17 14.46 -16.62 34.49
C ALA A 17 15.01 -17.20 33.21
N THR A 18 14.37 -18.23 32.68
CA THR A 18 14.60 -18.83 31.37
C THR A 18 14.49 -17.70 30.35
N ARG A 19 15.63 -17.30 29.74
CA ARG A 19 15.65 -16.42 28.55
C ARG A 19 14.77 -17.11 27.52
N GLY A 20 13.65 -16.45 27.16
CA GLY A 20 12.73 -16.95 26.17
C GLY A 20 13.47 -17.32 24.91
N SER A 21 13.24 -18.54 24.43
CA SER A 21 13.76 -19.01 23.14
C SER A 21 13.38 -17.98 22.08
N ALA A 22 14.37 -17.39 21.41
CA ALA A 22 14.14 -16.47 20.32
C ALA A 22 13.28 -17.19 19.27
N GLN A 23 12.09 -16.68 19.01
CA GLN A 23 11.26 -17.24 17.93
C GLN A 23 12.05 -17.17 16.61
N PRO A 24 12.00 -18.22 15.79
CA PRO A 24 12.71 -18.21 14.50
C PRO A 24 12.23 -17.02 13.67
N VAL A 25 13.20 -16.30 13.06
CA VAL A 25 12.89 -15.18 12.16
C VAL A 25 12.02 -15.71 11.02
N PRO A 26 10.86 -15.09 10.75
CA PRO A 26 9.98 -15.57 9.68
C PRO A 26 10.67 -15.44 8.33
N ALA A 27 10.30 -16.32 7.38
CA ALA A 27 10.78 -16.24 6.01
C ALA A 27 10.40 -14.87 5.37
N PRO A 28 11.28 -14.27 4.56
CA PRO A 28 10.96 -13.03 3.88
C PRO A 28 9.98 -13.27 2.73
N GLY A 29 8.99 -12.38 2.59
CA GLY A 29 7.99 -12.48 1.54
C GLY A 29 6.91 -11.41 1.65
N LEU A 30 5.88 -11.54 0.84
CA LEU A 30 4.72 -10.65 0.84
C LEU A 30 3.50 -11.35 1.46
N VAL A 31 2.71 -10.55 2.16
CA VAL A 31 1.36 -10.89 2.58
C VAL A 31 0.42 -9.89 1.92
N ILE A 32 -0.56 -10.38 1.18
CA ILE A 32 -1.61 -9.55 0.61
C ILE A 32 -2.75 -9.55 1.62
N VAL A 33 -2.99 -8.39 2.22
CA VAL A 33 -4.05 -8.23 3.23
C VAL A 33 -5.27 -7.60 2.60
N ASP A 34 -6.44 -8.20 2.78
CA ASP A 34 -7.72 -7.52 2.57
C ASP A 34 -7.95 -6.61 3.78
N LYS A 35 -7.57 -5.35 3.66
CA LYS A 35 -7.70 -4.38 4.74
C LYS A 35 -9.17 -4.11 5.03
N PRO A 36 -9.64 -4.29 6.26
CA PRO A 36 -10.99 -3.88 6.65
C PRO A 36 -11.12 -2.37 6.72
N ALA A 37 -12.35 -1.87 6.67
CA ALA A 37 -12.66 -0.47 6.99
C ALA A 37 -12.33 -0.12 8.45
N GLY A 38 -12.11 1.16 8.74
CA GLY A 38 -11.88 1.69 10.08
C GLY A 38 -10.44 1.54 10.62
N MET A 39 -9.56 0.83 9.90
CA MET A 39 -8.14 0.70 10.26
C MET A 39 -7.25 1.52 9.34
N THR A 40 -6.20 2.14 9.90
CA THR A 40 -5.13 2.72 9.09
C THR A 40 -4.21 1.62 8.53
N SER A 41 -3.48 1.91 7.45
CA SER A 41 -2.44 1.00 6.94
C SER A 41 -1.36 0.70 7.98
N HIS A 42 -1.08 1.63 8.90
CA HIS A 42 -0.13 1.44 10.00
C HIS A 42 -0.65 0.46 11.07
N ASP A 43 -1.96 0.47 11.36
CA ASP A 43 -2.58 -0.49 12.29
C ASP A 43 -2.45 -1.91 11.74
N VAL A 44 -2.67 -2.09 10.44
CA VAL A 44 -2.46 -3.38 9.75
C VAL A 44 -1.00 -3.82 9.86
N VAL A 45 -0.02 -2.94 9.61
CA VAL A 45 1.40 -3.23 9.82
C VAL A 45 1.67 -3.64 11.27
N GLY A 46 1.09 -2.93 12.24
CA GLY A 46 1.20 -3.26 13.67
C GLY A 46 0.64 -4.65 13.99
N ARG A 47 -0.49 -5.02 13.38
CA ARG A 47 -1.09 -6.35 13.52
C ARG A 47 -0.18 -7.43 12.91
N CYS A 48 0.31 -7.22 11.68
CA CYS A 48 1.23 -8.15 11.01
C CYS A 48 2.55 -8.33 11.78
N ARG A 49 3.10 -7.27 12.41
CA ARG A 49 4.28 -7.41 13.28
C ARG A 49 4.08 -8.42 14.40
N ARG A 50 2.90 -8.40 15.02
CA ARG A 50 2.55 -9.37 16.10
C ARG A 50 2.37 -10.77 15.55
N LEU A 51 1.61 -10.91 14.45
CA LEU A 51 1.29 -12.21 13.84
C LEU A 51 2.53 -12.93 13.31
N PHE A 52 3.47 -12.19 12.71
CA PHE A 52 4.70 -12.77 12.16
C PHE A 52 5.90 -12.71 13.11
N GLY A 53 5.75 -12.19 14.33
CA GLY A 53 6.82 -12.15 15.33
C GLY A 53 8.05 -11.32 14.92
N THR A 54 7.90 -10.31 14.08
CA THR A 54 9.02 -9.48 13.61
C THR A 54 8.67 -8.00 13.57
N ARG A 55 9.69 -7.13 13.75
CA ARG A 55 9.55 -5.68 13.61
C ARG A 55 9.74 -5.21 12.17
N LYS A 56 10.35 -6.02 11.31
CA LYS A 56 10.65 -5.68 9.91
C LYS A 56 9.43 -5.93 9.03
N VAL A 57 8.43 -5.08 9.17
CA VAL A 57 7.17 -5.11 8.42
C VAL A 57 6.87 -3.70 7.91
N GLY A 58 6.50 -3.59 6.65
CA GLY A 58 6.07 -2.36 5.99
C GLY A 58 4.94 -2.62 5.00
N HIS A 59 4.42 -1.56 4.37
CA HIS A 59 3.38 -1.68 3.34
C HIS A 59 3.74 -0.91 2.06
N ALA A 60 3.18 -1.34 0.92
CA ALA A 60 3.29 -0.68 -0.37
C ALA A 60 2.03 0.11 -0.71
N GLY A 61 2.04 1.41 -0.41
CA GLY A 61 0.93 2.33 -0.70
C GLY A 61 -0.15 2.37 0.38
N THR A 62 -0.32 3.54 0.97
CA THR A 62 -1.34 3.80 1.99
C THR A 62 -2.75 3.60 1.43
N LEU A 63 -3.66 3.10 2.27
CA LEU A 63 -5.10 3.19 2.14
C LEU A 63 -5.65 4.04 3.28
N ASP A 64 -6.63 4.87 2.97
CA ASP A 64 -7.36 5.67 3.96
C ASP A 64 -8.13 4.75 4.93
N PRO A 65 -8.50 5.20 6.15
CA PRO A 65 -9.18 4.36 7.12
C PRO A 65 -10.48 3.75 6.59
N MET A 66 -11.32 4.55 5.90
CA MET A 66 -12.56 4.09 5.29
C MET A 66 -12.36 3.07 4.17
N ALA A 67 -11.23 3.15 3.45
CA ALA A 67 -10.95 2.30 2.30
C ALA A 67 -10.66 0.86 2.71
N THR A 68 -11.07 -0.09 1.88
CA THR A 68 -10.85 -1.53 2.05
C THR A 68 -10.00 -2.13 0.93
N GLY A 69 -9.69 -3.42 1.04
CA GLY A 69 -9.08 -4.18 -0.06
C GLY A 69 -7.57 -4.31 0.03
N VAL A 70 -6.94 -4.53 -1.11
CA VAL A 70 -5.55 -4.95 -1.23
C VAL A 70 -4.58 -3.99 -0.57
N LEU A 71 -3.91 -4.45 0.49
CA LEU A 71 -2.76 -3.81 1.11
C LEU A 71 -1.58 -4.79 1.09
N VAL A 72 -0.57 -4.49 0.27
CA VAL A 72 0.63 -5.32 0.15
C VAL A 72 1.55 -5.06 1.34
N ILE A 73 1.81 -6.10 2.13
CA ILE A 73 2.67 -6.07 3.31
C ILE A 73 3.95 -6.85 3.00
N GLY A 74 5.10 -6.22 3.24
CA GLY A 74 6.40 -6.86 3.15
C GLY A 74 6.87 -7.33 4.53
N ILE A 75 7.32 -8.58 4.61
CA ILE A 75 7.87 -9.21 5.80
C ILE A 75 9.38 -9.37 5.60
N GLU A 76 10.17 -9.01 6.62
CA GLU A 76 11.63 -9.11 6.65
C GLU A 76 12.28 -8.41 5.44
N ARG A 77 13.09 -9.12 4.65
CA ARG A 77 13.79 -8.57 3.49
C ARG A 77 12.87 -8.10 2.37
N ALA A 78 11.64 -8.59 2.29
CA ALA A 78 10.68 -8.10 1.32
C ALA A 78 10.29 -6.62 1.53
N THR A 79 10.56 -6.04 2.71
CA THR A 79 10.42 -4.59 2.92
C THR A 79 11.28 -3.76 1.96
N LYS A 80 12.37 -4.32 1.44
CA LYS A 80 13.26 -3.63 0.49
C LYS A 80 12.65 -3.40 -0.90
N ILE A 81 11.68 -4.22 -1.31
CA ILE A 81 11.02 -4.10 -2.62
C ILE A 81 9.71 -3.28 -2.58
N LEU A 82 9.23 -2.90 -1.39
CA LEU A 82 7.97 -2.20 -1.23
C LEU A 82 7.91 -0.86 -1.98
N GLY A 83 9.02 -0.14 -2.05
CA GLY A 83 9.10 1.11 -2.81
C GLY A 83 8.83 0.92 -4.30
N LEU A 84 9.31 -0.17 -4.87
CA LEU A 84 9.10 -0.53 -6.27
C LEU A 84 7.64 -0.92 -6.52
N ILE A 85 7.04 -1.70 -5.61
CA ILE A 85 5.62 -2.08 -5.66
C ILE A 85 4.73 -0.85 -5.49
N THR A 86 5.10 0.10 -4.63
CA THR A 86 4.36 1.36 -4.45
C THR A 86 4.26 2.16 -5.75
N GLY A 87 5.28 2.09 -6.60
CA GLY A 87 5.32 2.78 -7.90
C GLY A 87 4.43 2.17 -8.99
N THR A 88 3.86 0.99 -8.80
CA THR A 88 3.01 0.32 -9.80
C THR A 88 1.61 0.93 -9.89
N ASP A 89 0.89 0.62 -10.97
CA ASP A 89 -0.51 1.00 -11.17
C ASP A 89 -1.43 0.34 -10.12
N LYS A 90 -2.62 0.88 -9.93
CA LYS A 90 -3.62 0.40 -8.97
C LYS A 90 -4.99 0.36 -9.62
N SER A 91 -5.79 -0.60 -9.14
CA SER A 91 -7.19 -0.75 -9.52
C SER A 91 -8.09 -0.54 -8.31
N TYR A 92 -9.22 0.12 -8.52
CA TYR A 92 -10.19 0.43 -7.49
C TYR A 92 -11.61 0.19 -7.97
N ALA A 93 -12.48 -0.23 -7.04
CA ALA A 93 -13.91 -0.07 -7.12
C ALA A 93 -14.32 1.01 -6.10
N ALA A 94 -15.19 1.94 -6.49
CA ALA A 94 -15.58 3.03 -5.63
C ALA A 94 -17.05 3.42 -5.86
N THR A 95 -17.66 4.06 -4.85
CA THR A 95 -18.95 4.74 -5.00
C THR A 95 -18.73 6.23 -4.77
N ILE A 96 -19.08 7.04 -5.77
CA ILE A 96 -19.05 8.49 -5.73
C ILE A 96 -20.48 8.96 -5.44
N ARG A 97 -20.69 9.70 -4.35
CA ARG A 97 -21.93 10.42 -4.09
C ARG A 97 -21.86 11.81 -4.69
N LEU A 98 -22.73 12.09 -5.65
CA LEU A 98 -22.99 13.42 -6.20
C LEU A 98 -24.09 14.11 -5.41
N GLY A 99 -23.98 15.44 -5.27
CA GLY A 99 -24.93 16.25 -4.55
C GLY A 99 -24.45 16.70 -3.16
N GLN A 100 -23.24 16.31 -2.75
CA GLN A 100 -22.68 16.68 -1.46
C GLN A 100 -21.17 16.77 -1.49
N THR A 101 -20.59 17.77 -0.81
CA THR A 101 -19.15 17.88 -0.58
C THR A 101 -18.84 17.69 0.90
N THR A 102 -17.70 17.09 1.21
CA THR A 102 -17.22 16.90 2.58
C THR A 102 -15.79 17.44 2.75
N SER A 103 -15.39 17.70 3.98
CA SER A 103 -14.08 18.29 4.31
C SER A 103 -12.89 17.37 3.97
N THR A 104 -13.11 16.06 3.83
CA THR A 104 -12.09 15.06 3.50
C THR A 104 -12.25 14.47 2.09
N GLU A 105 -13.29 14.90 1.34
CA GLU A 105 -13.66 14.35 0.03
C GLU A 105 -14.07 12.86 0.12
N ASP A 106 -14.43 12.39 1.33
CA ASP A 106 -14.96 11.06 1.61
C ASP A 106 -16.02 11.11 2.74
N ALA A 107 -16.61 9.96 3.08
CA ALA A 107 -17.70 9.86 4.05
C ALA A 107 -17.25 10.10 5.52
N GLU A 108 -15.95 10.18 5.81
CA GLU A 108 -15.45 10.47 7.18
C GLU A 108 -15.40 11.98 7.45
N GLY A 109 -15.55 12.84 6.43
CA GLY A 109 -15.51 14.29 6.55
C GLY A 109 -16.83 14.92 6.95
N GLU A 110 -16.75 16.12 7.54
CA GLU A 110 -17.92 16.94 7.80
C GLU A 110 -18.54 17.43 6.48
N VAL A 111 -19.88 17.46 6.41
CA VAL A 111 -20.60 17.97 5.24
C VAL A 111 -20.40 19.49 5.15
N LEU A 112 -19.89 19.96 4.02
CA LEU A 112 -19.66 21.37 3.76
C LEU A 112 -20.78 22.02 2.94
N ARG A 113 -21.32 21.28 1.95
CA ARG A 113 -22.36 21.76 1.03
C ARG A 113 -23.21 20.60 0.55
N THR A 114 -24.51 20.85 0.37
CA THR A 114 -25.46 19.93 -0.28
C THR A 114 -26.16 20.66 -1.40
N VAL A 115 -26.19 20.05 -2.60
CA VAL A 115 -26.88 20.55 -3.80
C VAL A 115 -27.59 19.38 -4.45
N PRO A 116 -28.91 19.41 -4.69
CA PRO A 116 -29.61 18.29 -5.29
C PRO A 116 -28.98 17.82 -6.61
N ALA A 117 -28.76 16.53 -6.76
CA ALA A 117 -28.16 15.92 -7.95
C ALA A 117 -29.13 15.04 -8.75
N GLU A 118 -30.41 15.04 -8.41
CA GLU A 118 -31.43 14.20 -9.06
C GLU A 118 -31.60 14.52 -10.55
N GLN A 119 -31.33 15.78 -10.95
CA GLN A 119 -31.44 16.24 -12.32
C GLN A 119 -30.20 15.96 -13.17
N VAL A 120 -29.11 15.47 -12.56
CA VAL A 120 -27.89 15.10 -13.31
C VAL A 120 -28.16 13.82 -14.09
N THR A 121 -28.04 13.89 -15.43
CA THR A 121 -28.32 12.74 -16.27
C THR A 121 -27.14 11.76 -16.33
N ASP A 122 -27.39 10.51 -16.76
CA ASP A 122 -26.33 9.50 -16.90
C ASP A 122 -25.32 9.92 -17.98
N GLU A 123 -25.76 10.62 -19.03
CA GLU A 123 -24.91 11.16 -20.09
C GLU A 123 -23.95 12.24 -19.57
N GLN A 124 -24.46 13.13 -18.69
CA GLN A 124 -23.61 14.14 -18.03
C GLN A 124 -22.57 13.49 -17.12
N ILE A 125 -22.96 12.51 -16.33
CA ILE A 125 -22.04 11.73 -15.49
C ILE A 125 -20.97 11.04 -16.35
N ALA A 126 -21.38 10.35 -17.41
CA ALA A 126 -20.46 9.66 -18.30
C ALA A 126 -19.48 10.63 -18.98
N ALA A 127 -19.95 11.83 -19.38
CA ALA A 127 -19.11 12.85 -19.97
C ALA A 127 -18.07 13.40 -18.96
N ALA A 128 -18.48 13.70 -17.71
CA ALA A 128 -17.61 14.18 -16.65
C ALA A 128 -16.52 13.13 -16.30
N VAL A 129 -16.91 11.86 -16.17
CA VAL A 129 -15.99 10.74 -15.93
C VAL A 129 -15.02 10.56 -17.09
N SER A 130 -15.51 10.63 -18.35
CA SER A 130 -14.68 10.47 -19.56
C SER A 130 -13.63 11.56 -19.68
N ALA A 131 -13.94 12.79 -19.28
CA ALA A 131 -13.01 13.92 -19.32
C ALA A 131 -11.79 13.75 -18.39
N LEU A 132 -11.89 12.87 -17.39
CA LEU A 132 -10.81 12.55 -16.42
C LEU A 132 -9.99 11.32 -16.82
N ARG A 133 -10.18 10.75 -18.02
CA ARG A 133 -9.35 9.66 -18.55
C ARG A 133 -8.09 10.17 -19.22
N GLY A 134 -7.08 9.31 -19.29
CA GLY A 134 -5.78 9.63 -19.89
C GLY A 134 -4.84 10.35 -18.94
N ASN A 135 -3.99 11.21 -19.47
CA ASN A 135 -3.05 12.00 -18.67
C ASN A 135 -3.75 13.28 -18.21
N ILE A 136 -3.81 13.47 -16.90
CA ILE A 136 -4.41 14.66 -16.29
C ILE A 136 -3.49 15.25 -15.22
N ASP A 137 -3.63 16.55 -14.99
CA ASP A 137 -3.00 17.23 -13.86
C ASP A 137 -4.00 17.28 -12.70
N GLN A 138 -3.82 16.38 -11.72
CA GLN A 138 -4.72 16.27 -10.57
C GLN A 138 -4.20 17.10 -9.38
N VAL A 139 -5.06 17.93 -8.79
CA VAL A 139 -4.82 18.53 -7.47
C VAL A 139 -5.15 17.49 -6.40
N PRO A 140 -4.15 17.04 -5.60
CA PRO A 140 -4.38 16.04 -4.57
C PRO A 140 -5.39 16.49 -3.52
N SER A 141 -6.00 15.52 -2.83
CA SER A 141 -6.83 15.81 -1.65
C SER A 141 -6.02 16.56 -0.57
N ALA A 142 -6.62 17.61 0.02
CA ALA A 142 -6.00 18.40 1.08
C ALA A 142 -5.66 17.52 2.31
N VAL A 143 -6.49 16.52 2.60
CA VAL A 143 -6.24 15.52 3.66
C VAL A 143 -5.42 14.37 3.08
N SER A 144 -4.11 14.56 2.96
CA SER A 144 -3.20 13.55 2.38
C SER A 144 -1.89 13.42 3.17
N ALA A 145 -1.10 12.40 2.83
CA ALA A 145 0.23 12.18 3.41
C ALA A 145 1.33 13.08 2.80
N ILE A 146 0.98 13.95 1.86
CA ILE A 146 1.92 14.88 1.20
C ILE A 146 2.49 15.83 2.25
N LYS A 147 3.79 16.10 2.15
CA LYS A 147 4.45 17.10 3.01
C LYS A 147 4.43 18.46 2.32
N VAL A 148 3.95 19.48 3.04
CA VAL A 148 4.03 20.90 2.66
C VAL A 148 4.89 21.60 3.69
N ALA A 149 5.97 22.24 3.27
CA ALA A 149 6.95 22.88 4.15
C ALA A 149 7.46 21.97 5.30
N GLY A 150 7.59 20.65 5.04
CA GLY A 150 8.08 19.68 6.03
C GLY A 150 6.99 19.05 6.92
N GLU A 151 5.79 19.61 6.96
CA GLU A 151 4.64 19.06 7.69
C GLU A 151 3.70 18.29 6.76
N ARG A 152 3.03 17.25 7.27
CA ARG A 152 2.07 16.48 6.48
C ARG A 152 0.77 17.26 6.31
N SER A 153 0.22 17.31 5.10
CA SER A 153 -0.97 18.10 4.75
C SER A 153 -2.18 17.74 5.60
N TYR A 154 -2.38 16.46 5.96
CA TYR A 154 -3.48 16.06 6.84
C TYR A 154 -3.43 16.73 8.23
N LYS A 155 -2.23 17.04 8.75
CA LYS A 155 -2.08 17.73 10.04
C LYS A 155 -2.50 19.20 9.90
N LEU A 156 -2.03 19.85 8.83
CA LEU A 156 -2.38 21.25 8.53
C LEU A 156 -3.88 21.42 8.31
N ALA A 157 -4.50 20.50 7.57
CA ALA A 157 -5.95 20.51 7.33
C ALA A 157 -6.77 20.36 8.62
N ARG A 158 -6.35 19.47 9.55
CA ARG A 158 -6.99 19.35 10.89
C ARG A 158 -6.85 20.59 11.76
N GLU A 159 -5.80 21.37 11.56
CA GLU A 159 -5.58 22.65 12.25
C GLU A 159 -6.35 23.81 11.59
N GLY A 160 -7.20 23.54 10.58
CA GLY A 160 -7.98 24.54 9.85
C GLY A 160 -7.16 25.43 8.92
N ARG A 161 -5.92 25.06 8.63
CA ARG A 161 -5.03 25.80 7.73
C ARG A 161 -5.32 25.42 6.29
N ALA A 162 -5.56 26.42 5.44
CA ALA A 162 -5.70 26.20 4.00
C ALA A 162 -4.39 25.63 3.44
N VAL A 163 -4.48 24.50 2.74
CA VAL A 163 -3.35 23.83 2.11
C VAL A 163 -3.57 23.85 0.61
N GLU A 164 -2.86 24.72 -0.09
CA GLU A 164 -2.81 24.67 -1.55
C GLU A 164 -1.77 23.64 -1.97
N LEU A 165 -2.20 22.59 -2.64
CA LEU A 165 -1.33 21.57 -3.20
C LEU A 165 -1.17 21.79 -4.70
N PRO A 166 0.07 21.75 -5.23
CA PRO A 166 0.27 21.84 -6.67
C PRO A 166 -0.33 20.62 -7.36
N ALA A 167 -0.90 20.83 -8.53
CA ALA A 167 -1.35 19.77 -9.40
C ALA A 167 -0.16 18.85 -9.78
N ARG A 168 -0.44 17.57 -9.97
CA ARG A 168 0.56 16.54 -10.30
C ARG A 168 0.06 15.70 -11.47
N PRO A 169 0.94 15.36 -12.43
CA PRO A 169 0.56 14.49 -13.52
C PRO A 169 0.25 13.09 -13.01
N VAL A 170 -0.90 12.57 -13.36
CA VAL A 170 -1.34 11.19 -13.15
C VAL A 170 -1.97 10.65 -14.42
N ARG A 171 -1.99 9.33 -14.58
CA ARG A 171 -2.62 8.66 -15.71
C ARG A 171 -3.79 7.83 -15.23
N ILE A 172 -4.96 8.06 -15.80
CA ILE A 172 -6.18 7.29 -15.57
C ILE A 172 -6.42 6.41 -16.80
N GLU A 173 -6.03 5.17 -16.72
CA GLU A 173 -6.16 4.21 -17.83
C GLU A 173 -7.62 3.84 -18.07
N ARG A 174 -8.35 3.65 -16.98
CA ARG A 174 -9.76 3.29 -16.98
C ARG A 174 -10.51 4.09 -15.93
N PHE A 175 -11.69 4.59 -16.28
CA PHE A 175 -12.63 5.19 -15.34
C PHE A 175 -14.02 4.95 -15.90
N ASP A 176 -14.69 3.89 -15.48
CA ASP A 176 -15.97 3.45 -16.02
C ASP A 176 -17.05 3.52 -14.96
N VAL A 177 -18.22 4.02 -15.37
CA VAL A 177 -19.45 3.97 -14.58
C VAL A 177 -20.08 2.60 -14.73
N LEU A 178 -20.35 1.93 -13.62
CA LEU A 178 -21.01 0.62 -13.57
C LEU A 178 -22.52 0.74 -13.33
N ALA A 179 -22.91 1.64 -12.43
CA ALA A 179 -24.30 1.86 -12.06
C ALA A 179 -24.50 3.28 -11.51
N VAL A 180 -25.70 3.81 -11.64
CA VAL A 180 -26.16 5.06 -11.02
C VAL A 180 -27.43 4.79 -10.24
N ARG A 181 -27.43 5.14 -8.96
CA ARG A 181 -28.61 5.04 -8.07
C ARG A 181 -28.98 6.41 -7.55
N ARG A 182 -30.23 6.84 -7.78
CA ARG A 182 -30.74 8.12 -7.32
C ARG A 182 -31.65 7.95 -6.12
N HIS A 183 -31.43 8.73 -5.08
CA HIS A 183 -32.23 8.71 -3.85
C HIS A 183 -32.01 9.99 -3.05
N ASP A 184 -33.04 10.46 -2.37
CA ASP A 184 -32.98 11.54 -1.37
C ASP A 184 -32.22 12.81 -1.81
N GLY A 185 -32.30 13.17 -3.09
CA GLY A 185 -31.59 14.32 -3.65
C GLY A 185 -30.16 14.01 -4.11
N PHE A 186 -29.67 12.78 -3.98
CA PHE A 186 -28.31 12.36 -4.35
C PHE A 186 -28.32 11.44 -5.57
N ALA A 187 -27.15 11.31 -6.18
CA ALA A 187 -26.84 10.24 -7.13
C ALA A 187 -25.56 9.51 -6.69
N ASP A 188 -25.69 8.24 -6.30
CA ASP A 188 -24.56 7.35 -6.01
C ASP A 188 -24.13 6.66 -7.30
N VAL A 189 -22.89 6.88 -7.69
CA VAL A 189 -22.27 6.38 -8.93
C VAL A 189 -21.23 5.33 -8.58
N ASP A 190 -21.48 4.07 -8.94
CA ASP A 190 -20.49 3.00 -8.78
C ASP A 190 -19.54 3.03 -9.97
N VAL A 191 -18.25 3.03 -9.68
CA VAL A 191 -17.19 3.16 -10.68
C VAL A 191 -16.08 2.16 -10.48
N VAL A 192 -15.35 1.86 -11.56
CA VAL A 192 -14.04 1.21 -11.53
C VAL A 192 -13.00 2.16 -12.09
N VAL A 193 -11.82 2.17 -11.46
CA VAL A 193 -10.70 3.04 -11.84
C VAL A 193 -9.42 2.24 -11.87
N ASP A 194 -8.70 2.27 -13.02
CA ASP A 194 -7.32 1.82 -13.15
C ASP A 194 -6.44 3.04 -13.39
N CYS A 195 -5.44 3.24 -12.54
CA CYS A 195 -4.67 4.49 -12.54
C CYS A 195 -3.21 4.29 -12.12
N SER A 196 -2.38 5.24 -12.51
CA SER A 196 -0.98 5.31 -12.09
C SER A 196 -0.83 5.55 -10.59
N SER A 197 0.35 5.22 -10.08
CA SER A 197 0.75 5.56 -8.72
C SER A 197 0.60 7.07 -8.45
N GLY A 198 0.15 7.41 -7.25
CA GLY A 198 -0.02 8.80 -6.81
C GLY A 198 -1.38 9.42 -7.11
N THR A 199 -2.27 8.71 -7.79
CA THR A 199 -3.65 9.14 -8.03
C THR A 199 -4.47 9.10 -6.73
N TYR A 200 -5.26 10.14 -6.49
CA TYR A 200 -6.21 10.25 -5.39
C TYR A 200 -7.64 10.03 -5.91
N ILE A 201 -8.24 8.90 -5.54
CA ILE A 201 -9.61 8.57 -5.99
C ILE A 201 -10.63 9.54 -5.37
N ARG A 202 -10.36 10.06 -4.16
CA ARG A 202 -11.15 11.12 -3.53
C ARG A 202 -11.17 12.40 -4.37
N ALA A 203 -10.02 12.78 -4.92
CA ALA A 203 -9.95 13.94 -5.82
C ALA A 203 -10.71 13.69 -7.14
N LEU A 204 -10.73 12.47 -7.68
CA LEU A 204 -11.58 12.16 -8.85
C LEU A 204 -13.06 12.36 -8.52
N ALA A 205 -13.51 11.93 -7.33
CA ALA A 205 -14.90 12.12 -6.91
C ALA A 205 -15.27 13.60 -6.78
N ARG A 206 -14.38 14.41 -6.17
CA ARG A 206 -14.50 15.87 -6.13
C ARG A 206 -14.60 16.45 -7.54
N ASP A 207 -13.64 16.12 -8.41
CA ASP A 207 -13.51 16.72 -9.74
C ASP A 207 -14.73 16.39 -10.64
N VAL A 208 -15.28 15.16 -10.53
CA VAL A 208 -16.56 14.80 -11.19
C VAL A 208 -17.70 15.66 -10.68
N GLY A 209 -17.83 15.78 -9.34
CA GLY A 209 -18.90 16.58 -8.71
C GLY A 209 -18.81 18.07 -9.03
N ASP A 210 -17.59 18.60 -9.11
CA ASP A 210 -17.34 20.01 -9.46
C ASP A 210 -17.66 20.28 -10.94
N ALA A 211 -17.27 19.38 -11.85
CA ALA A 211 -17.59 19.46 -13.27
C ALA A 211 -19.13 19.47 -13.51
N LEU A 212 -19.88 18.78 -12.66
CA LEU A 212 -21.35 18.74 -12.70
C LEU A 212 -22.04 19.87 -11.90
N GLY A 213 -21.27 20.68 -11.16
CA GLY A 213 -21.77 21.79 -10.35
C GLY A 213 -22.49 21.41 -9.06
N VAL A 214 -22.60 20.13 -8.74
CA VAL A 214 -23.34 19.62 -7.59
C VAL A 214 -22.44 19.20 -6.42
N GLY A 215 -21.12 19.08 -6.65
CA GLY A 215 -20.16 18.54 -5.70
C GLY A 215 -20.21 17.02 -5.62
N GLY A 216 -19.13 16.42 -5.10
CA GLY A 216 -19.01 14.97 -4.98
C GLY A 216 -17.97 14.55 -3.93
N HIS A 217 -18.17 13.37 -3.36
CA HIS A 217 -17.24 12.73 -2.43
C HIS A 217 -17.36 11.20 -2.51
N LEU A 218 -16.39 10.47 -1.96
CA LEU A 218 -16.46 9.01 -1.88
C LEU A 218 -17.31 8.53 -0.70
N THR A 219 -18.24 7.62 -0.93
CA THR A 219 -18.95 6.88 0.13
C THR A 219 -18.39 5.47 0.32
N ALA A 220 -17.74 4.90 -0.70
CA ALA A 220 -17.04 3.63 -0.61
C ALA A 220 -15.78 3.65 -1.48
N LEU A 221 -14.73 2.99 -1.00
CA LEU A 221 -13.48 2.79 -1.73
C LEU A 221 -12.90 1.43 -1.41
N ARG A 222 -12.65 0.62 -2.45
CA ARG A 222 -12.00 -0.68 -2.33
C ARG A 222 -10.88 -0.78 -3.35
N ARG A 223 -9.65 -0.97 -2.90
CA ARG A 223 -8.53 -1.26 -3.79
C ARG A 223 -8.55 -2.72 -4.17
N THR A 224 -8.72 -3.02 -5.46
CA THR A 224 -8.84 -4.37 -5.98
C THR A 224 -7.50 -4.95 -6.43
N ALA A 225 -6.54 -4.08 -6.80
CA ALA A 225 -5.19 -4.52 -7.16
C ALA A 225 -4.11 -3.46 -6.89
N VAL A 226 -2.88 -3.91 -6.70
CA VAL A 226 -1.63 -3.13 -6.70
C VAL A 226 -0.65 -3.86 -7.62
N GLY A 227 -0.40 -3.32 -8.81
CA GLY A 227 0.34 -4.02 -9.85
C GLY A 227 -0.28 -5.38 -10.15
N ARG A 228 0.48 -6.45 -9.94
CA ARG A 228 0.01 -7.81 -10.16
C ARG A 228 -0.59 -8.51 -8.92
N TYR A 229 -0.69 -7.82 -7.79
CA TYR A 229 -1.22 -8.36 -6.54
C TYR A 229 -2.68 -7.99 -6.39
N GLY A 230 -3.58 -8.97 -6.47
CA GLY A 230 -5.04 -8.82 -6.47
C GLY A 230 -5.72 -9.31 -5.20
N LEU A 231 -7.06 -9.28 -5.22
CA LEU A 231 -7.90 -9.76 -4.12
C LEU A 231 -7.88 -11.30 -3.98
N ASP A 232 -7.63 -12.04 -5.06
CA ASP A 232 -7.64 -13.51 -5.05
C ASP A 232 -6.63 -14.11 -4.06
N GLU A 233 -5.51 -13.41 -3.86
CA GLU A 233 -4.45 -13.79 -2.92
C GLU A 233 -4.56 -13.09 -1.56
N ALA A 234 -5.54 -12.20 -1.41
CA ALA A 234 -5.71 -11.42 -0.20
C ALA A 234 -6.34 -12.27 0.92
N ARG A 235 -5.89 -12.00 2.15
CA ARG A 235 -6.40 -12.62 3.37
C ARG A 235 -6.87 -11.57 4.33
N THR A 236 -7.92 -11.88 5.06
CA THR A 236 -8.34 -11.04 6.19
C THR A 236 -7.32 -11.12 7.33
N LEU A 237 -7.37 -10.16 8.23
CA LEU A 237 -6.53 -10.20 9.44
C LEU A 237 -6.92 -11.36 10.38
N ASP A 238 -8.14 -11.83 10.31
CA ASP A 238 -8.63 -12.95 11.11
C ASP A 238 -8.10 -14.28 10.54
N ASP A 239 -8.12 -14.49 9.22
CA ASP A 239 -7.46 -15.64 8.57
C ASP A 239 -5.95 -15.70 8.93
N LEU A 240 -5.30 -14.53 8.94
CA LEU A 240 -3.88 -14.44 9.32
C LEU A 240 -3.65 -14.67 10.82
N ALA A 241 -4.63 -14.38 11.66
CA ALA A 241 -4.54 -14.70 13.10
C ALA A 241 -4.68 -16.18 13.36
N GLU A 242 -5.50 -16.90 12.59
CA GLU A 242 -5.60 -18.35 12.63
C GLU A 242 -4.33 -19.01 12.07
N GLN A 243 -3.84 -18.53 10.94
CA GLN A 243 -2.65 -19.05 10.29
C GLN A 243 -1.81 -17.93 9.65
N ALA A 244 -0.77 -17.48 10.35
CA ALA A 244 0.19 -16.51 9.81
C ALA A 244 1.04 -17.16 8.70
N ARG A 245 0.71 -16.86 7.43
CA ARG A 245 1.44 -17.36 6.27
C ARG A 245 1.64 -16.27 5.21
N LEU A 246 2.72 -16.37 4.47
CA LEU A 246 2.98 -15.51 3.32
C LEU A 246 1.99 -15.83 2.17
N SER A 247 1.60 -14.81 1.40
CA SER A 247 0.94 -15.00 0.11
C SER A 247 1.96 -15.38 -0.96
N TYR A 248 3.18 -14.78 -0.86
CA TYR A 248 4.29 -15.05 -1.77
C TYR A 248 5.61 -15.05 -1.00
N SER A 249 6.48 -16.01 -1.27
CA SER A 249 7.89 -15.91 -0.88
C SER A 249 8.54 -14.69 -1.54
N LEU A 250 9.72 -14.29 -1.08
CA LEU A 250 10.46 -13.19 -1.69
C LEU A 250 10.78 -13.43 -3.18
N ASP A 251 11.10 -14.68 -3.52
CA ASP A 251 11.43 -15.07 -4.90
C ASP A 251 10.19 -15.00 -5.80
N GLU A 252 9.08 -15.61 -5.38
CA GLU A 252 7.81 -15.56 -6.10
C GLU A 252 7.33 -14.12 -6.29
N ALA A 253 7.42 -13.30 -5.26
CA ALA A 253 7.05 -11.88 -5.34
C ALA A 253 7.89 -11.12 -6.39
N CYS A 254 9.20 -11.36 -6.41
CA CYS A 254 10.07 -10.72 -7.40
C CYS A 254 9.80 -11.23 -8.82
N LEU A 255 9.63 -12.55 -9.00
CA LEU A 255 9.39 -13.14 -10.31
C LEU A 255 7.99 -12.82 -10.88
N LEU A 256 7.01 -12.56 -10.01
CA LEU A 256 5.70 -12.06 -10.41
C LEU A 256 5.76 -10.60 -10.86
N GLY A 257 6.55 -9.77 -10.16
CA GLY A 257 6.58 -8.31 -10.36
C GLY A 257 7.58 -7.84 -11.42
N PHE A 258 8.61 -8.62 -11.75
CA PHE A 258 9.73 -8.18 -12.59
C PHE A 258 10.14 -9.23 -13.62
N PRO A 259 10.59 -8.81 -14.83
CA PRO A 259 11.19 -9.70 -15.80
C PRO A 259 12.36 -10.47 -15.19
N ARG A 260 12.61 -11.69 -15.67
CA ARG A 260 13.67 -12.58 -15.15
C ARG A 260 14.94 -12.50 -16.00
N ARG A 261 16.11 -12.51 -15.34
CA ARG A 261 17.42 -12.75 -15.90
C ARG A 261 18.11 -13.88 -15.13
N ASP A 262 18.47 -14.97 -15.81
CA ASP A 262 19.24 -16.05 -15.21
C ASP A 262 20.74 -15.67 -15.17
N LEU A 263 21.38 -15.92 -14.03
CA LEU A 263 22.77 -15.63 -13.75
C LEU A 263 23.63 -16.92 -13.78
N THR A 264 24.86 -16.80 -14.26
CA THR A 264 25.88 -17.80 -14.02
C THR A 264 26.37 -17.79 -12.57
N GLU A 265 27.04 -18.81 -12.09
CA GLU A 265 27.57 -18.87 -10.71
C GLU A 265 28.49 -17.69 -10.38
N SER A 266 29.39 -17.30 -11.32
CA SER A 266 30.24 -16.13 -11.12
C SER A 266 29.44 -14.84 -11.01
N GLN A 267 28.41 -14.67 -11.83
CA GLN A 267 27.51 -13.51 -11.77
C GLN A 267 26.68 -13.47 -10.47
N VAL A 268 26.28 -14.61 -9.92
CA VAL A 268 25.62 -14.71 -8.61
C VAL A 268 26.53 -14.15 -7.52
N ILE A 269 27.80 -14.53 -7.52
CA ILE A 269 28.80 -14.03 -6.55
C ILE A 269 28.98 -12.51 -6.70
N ASP A 270 29.18 -12.03 -7.93
CA ASP A 270 29.38 -10.60 -8.20
C ASP A 270 28.15 -9.78 -7.79
N THR A 271 26.96 -10.24 -8.15
CA THR A 271 25.69 -9.59 -7.79
C THR A 271 25.48 -9.58 -6.28
N GLY A 272 25.80 -10.67 -5.58
CA GLY A 272 25.74 -10.75 -4.12
C GLY A 272 26.68 -9.76 -3.43
N HIS A 273 27.80 -9.41 -4.04
CA HIS A 273 28.70 -8.34 -3.59
C HIS A 273 28.29 -6.93 -4.05
N GLY A 274 27.18 -6.79 -4.79
CA GLY A 274 26.71 -5.51 -5.33
C GLY A 274 27.51 -5.01 -6.53
N ARG A 275 28.28 -5.88 -7.19
CA ARG A 275 29.06 -5.54 -8.40
C ARG A 275 28.13 -5.45 -9.61
N SER A 276 28.48 -4.57 -10.54
CA SER A 276 27.76 -4.40 -11.81
C SER A 276 28.11 -5.54 -12.79
N LEU A 277 27.12 -5.94 -13.56
CA LEU A 277 27.27 -6.89 -14.67
C LEU A 277 27.20 -6.18 -16.03
N GLU A 278 27.48 -6.91 -17.11
CA GLU A 278 27.14 -6.46 -18.46
C GLU A 278 25.62 -6.34 -18.62
N PRO A 279 25.13 -5.34 -19.39
CA PRO A 279 23.71 -5.20 -19.64
C PRO A 279 23.08 -6.45 -20.27
N ALA A 280 21.84 -6.73 -19.89
CA ALA A 280 21.06 -7.85 -20.43
C ALA A 280 20.16 -7.44 -21.62
N GLY A 281 20.02 -6.15 -21.89
CA GLY A 281 19.07 -5.63 -22.87
C GLY A 281 17.63 -5.66 -22.38
N ILE A 282 17.41 -5.79 -21.05
CA ILE A 282 16.09 -5.82 -20.44
C ILE A 282 15.70 -4.39 -20.02
N SER A 283 14.56 -3.91 -20.53
CA SER A 283 14.06 -2.58 -20.17
C SER A 283 13.50 -2.56 -18.77
N GLY A 284 13.87 -1.53 -18.00
CA GLY A 284 13.43 -1.34 -16.62
C GLY A 284 14.10 -2.27 -15.62
N ILE A 285 13.45 -2.45 -14.47
CA ILE A 285 13.96 -3.27 -13.37
C ILE A 285 13.63 -4.74 -13.62
N TYR A 286 14.61 -5.65 -13.39
CA TYR A 286 14.44 -7.08 -13.55
C TYR A 286 15.05 -7.89 -12.40
N ALA A 287 14.57 -9.12 -12.21
CA ALA A 287 14.99 -10.05 -11.18
C ALA A 287 16.18 -10.89 -11.67
N ALA A 288 17.35 -10.71 -11.05
CA ALA A 288 18.54 -11.48 -11.29
C ALA A 288 18.51 -12.77 -10.47
N THR A 289 18.40 -13.92 -11.14
CA THR A 289 18.00 -15.21 -10.56
C THR A 289 19.13 -16.23 -10.68
N ALA A 290 19.46 -16.91 -9.61
CA ALA A 290 20.38 -18.05 -9.60
C ALA A 290 19.72 -19.31 -10.20
N ALA A 291 20.52 -20.33 -10.56
CA ALA A 291 20.05 -21.57 -11.17
C ALA A 291 19.03 -22.34 -10.32
N ASP A 292 19.06 -22.18 -8.99
CA ASP A 292 18.11 -22.78 -8.04
C ASP A 292 16.80 -21.98 -7.88
N GLY A 293 16.60 -20.92 -8.67
CA GLY A 293 15.41 -20.08 -8.67
C GLY A 293 15.43 -18.93 -7.64
N ARG A 294 16.46 -18.82 -6.81
CA ARG A 294 16.57 -17.71 -5.84
C ARG A 294 16.90 -16.41 -6.53
N VAL A 295 16.15 -15.35 -6.24
CA VAL A 295 16.42 -13.99 -6.72
C VAL A 295 17.51 -13.36 -5.86
N ILE A 296 18.64 -13.05 -6.43
CA ILE A 296 19.81 -12.49 -5.74
C ILE A 296 19.66 -10.98 -5.56
N ALA A 297 19.22 -10.30 -6.62
CA ALA A 297 19.04 -8.85 -6.64
C ALA A 297 17.96 -8.44 -7.64
N LEU A 298 17.46 -7.22 -7.52
CA LEU A 298 16.80 -6.50 -8.60
C LEU A 298 17.83 -5.56 -9.23
N LEU A 299 17.95 -5.63 -10.54
CA LEU A 299 18.92 -4.87 -11.34
C LEU A 299 18.20 -4.00 -12.35
N GLU A 300 18.88 -2.99 -12.85
CA GLU A 300 18.46 -2.15 -13.95
C GLU A 300 19.64 -1.92 -14.90
N ASP A 301 19.42 -2.03 -16.21
CA ASP A 301 20.44 -1.79 -17.20
C ASP A 301 20.73 -0.30 -17.37
N GLY A 302 21.99 0.08 -17.25
CA GLY A 302 22.49 1.35 -17.73
C GLY A 302 23.08 1.22 -19.13
N ALA A 303 23.63 2.29 -19.67
CA ALA A 303 24.20 2.31 -21.03
C ALA A 303 25.36 1.31 -21.22
N THR A 304 26.19 1.11 -20.19
CA THR A 304 27.40 0.26 -20.28
C THR A 304 27.45 -0.84 -19.22
N ARG A 305 26.71 -0.69 -18.14
CA ARG A 305 26.70 -1.65 -17.01
C ARG A 305 25.35 -1.64 -16.32
N THR A 306 25.01 -2.78 -15.72
CA THR A 306 23.83 -2.87 -14.83
C THR A 306 24.08 -2.11 -13.52
N LYS A 307 23.00 -1.66 -12.89
CA LYS A 307 23.03 -1.12 -11.53
C LYS A 307 22.18 -2.00 -10.61
N PRO A 308 22.72 -2.44 -9.45
CA PRO A 308 21.87 -3.04 -8.42
C PRO A 308 20.89 -1.98 -7.86
N VAL A 309 19.60 -2.21 -8.06
CA VAL A 309 18.53 -1.42 -7.44
C VAL A 309 18.38 -1.84 -5.98
N VAL A 310 18.39 -3.16 -5.74
CA VAL A 310 18.40 -3.74 -4.40
C VAL A 310 19.06 -5.13 -4.41
N VAL A 311 20.01 -5.36 -3.50
CA VAL A 311 20.57 -6.68 -3.25
C VAL A 311 19.75 -7.37 -2.16
N LEU A 312 19.09 -8.46 -2.54
CA LEU A 312 18.22 -9.24 -1.67
C LEU A 312 18.98 -10.32 -0.89
N ARG A 313 20.04 -10.87 -1.48
CA ARG A 313 20.91 -11.89 -0.89
C ARG A 313 22.38 -11.46 -0.99
N PRO A 314 22.87 -10.63 -0.04
CA PRO A 314 24.28 -10.27 0.00
C PRO A 314 25.16 -11.49 0.26
N ALA A 315 26.33 -11.55 -0.37
CA ALA A 315 27.29 -12.67 -0.23
C ALA A 315 27.87 -12.82 1.20
N THR A 316 27.73 -11.81 2.03
CA THR A 316 28.28 -11.74 3.41
C THR A 316 27.28 -12.11 4.50
N LEU A 317 26.16 -12.74 4.18
CA LEU A 317 25.12 -13.14 5.13
C LEU A 317 24.95 -14.64 5.19
#